data_7ba9dddda32c375004467f63f170717c
#
_entry.id   7ba9dddda32c375004467f63f170717c
#
_cell.length_a   1.000
_cell.length_b   1.000
_cell.length_c   1.000
_cell.angle_alpha   90.00
_cell.angle_beta   90.00
_cell.angle_gamma   90.00
#
_symmetry.space_group_name_H-M   'P 1'
#
loop_
_entity.id
_entity.type
_entity.pdbx_description
1 polymer ?
#
loop_
_entity_poly.entity_id
_entity_poly.type
_entity_poly.pdbx_seq_one_letter_code
_entity_poly.pdbx_strand_id
1 'polypeptide(L)'
;MSKHISILDSARTVAVYTATAASLLAVYAVPAIYFFPIASSETTFCTSLFSRIGIVFFTVSLSALFFIGAYCCAATLHIHNFTYFFQKKGIRIVLPTFVAFIFLVPLLTVLAHLFDADNELPFFSTTFIYSAYAPGPYAFLGVFLFLLLLSALLKKFSSTFFRHRYNTSFQKVLLTSTFLHVVITLVLICGININLRTVEILLTLIGWSIYYVAGIQAYRARIFANNTFKPAFAWVVSFIIFLSLSLTDFAGMYTPVFLTLAAGTGIPAFLYVGSLFSVSCGTKRILAQRAYGISYTAYIVALTIRSLLTPFAFPLWLSMCLTLLATIAYLRFLDEHLLSRIPSFKDP
;
A
#
# COMPACT_ATOMS: atom_id res chain seq x y z
N MET A 1 -8.68 26.19 10.76
CA MET A 1 -7.45 25.65 10.14
C MET A 1 -7.03 24.41 10.90
N SER A 2 -7.10 23.23 10.32
CA SER A 2 -6.55 22.02 10.94
C SER A 2 -5.03 22.17 11.00
N LYS A 3 -4.43 22.16 12.20
CA LYS A 3 -2.97 22.12 12.36
C LYS A 3 -2.45 20.93 11.56
N HIS A 4 -1.63 21.20 10.57
CA HIS A 4 -0.96 20.17 9.77
C HIS A 4 -0.08 19.30 10.69
N ILE A 5 -0.37 18.01 10.75
CA ILE A 5 0.39 17.07 11.59
C ILE A 5 1.57 16.58 10.75
N SER A 6 2.68 17.28 10.83
CA SER A 6 3.86 17.06 9.98
C SER A 6 4.42 15.63 10.02
N ILE A 7 4.29 14.93 11.15
CA ILE A 7 4.75 13.53 11.30
C ILE A 7 3.91 12.57 10.44
N LEU A 8 2.59 12.75 10.38
CA LEU A 8 1.72 11.89 9.57
C LEU A 8 1.96 12.09 8.08
N ASP A 9 2.17 13.34 7.64
CA ASP A 9 2.46 13.64 6.24
C ASP A 9 3.82 13.06 5.81
N SER A 10 4.83 13.17 6.67
CA SER A 10 6.14 12.58 6.41
C SER A 10 6.08 11.04 6.39
N ALA A 11 5.40 10.42 7.35
CA ALA A 11 5.24 8.97 7.41
C ALA A 11 4.44 8.45 6.21
N ARG A 12 3.38 9.17 5.79
CA ARG A 12 2.62 8.86 4.58
C ARG A 12 3.51 8.88 3.34
N THR A 13 4.33 9.91 3.19
CA THR A 13 5.25 10.03 2.06
C THR A 13 6.23 8.86 2.02
N VAL A 14 6.86 8.52 3.14
CA VAL A 14 7.77 7.38 3.25
C VAL A 14 7.04 6.08 2.89
N ALA A 15 5.84 5.85 3.44
CA ALA A 15 5.07 4.65 3.17
C ALA A 15 4.68 4.53 1.68
N VAL A 16 4.29 5.63 1.03
CA VAL A 16 3.97 5.63 -0.41
C VAL A 16 5.19 5.28 -1.25
N TYR A 17 6.35 5.89 -0.98
CA TYR A 17 7.57 5.57 -1.72
C TYR A 17 8.04 4.13 -1.47
N THR A 18 7.90 3.62 -0.26
CA THR A 18 8.22 2.22 0.06
C THR A 18 7.28 1.26 -0.66
N ALA A 19 5.97 1.54 -0.68
CA ALA A 19 5.00 0.75 -1.43
C ALA A 19 5.30 0.77 -2.94
N THR A 20 5.69 1.94 -3.48
CA THR A 20 6.09 2.08 -4.87
C THR A 20 7.34 1.26 -5.18
N ALA A 21 8.37 1.35 -4.35
CA ALA A 21 9.59 0.55 -4.52
C ALA A 21 9.29 -0.96 -4.44
N ALA A 22 8.42 -1.38 -3.51
CA ALA A 22 7.96 -2.76 -3.40
C ALA A 22 7.22 -3.22 -4.67
N SER A 23 6.38 -2.36 -5.25
CA SER A 23 5.68 -2.67 -6.50
C SER A 23 6.64 -2.78 -7.70
N LEU A 24 7.72 -2.00 -7.72
CA LEU A 24 8.77 -2.12 -8.74
C LEU A 24 9.53 -3.45 -8.64
N LEU A 25 9.81 -3.91 -7.42
CA LEU A 25 10.39 -5.25 -7.21
C LEU A 25 9.44 -6.35 -7.68
N ALA A 26 8.13 -6.15 -7.52
CA ALA A 26 7.12 -7.10 -7.97
C ALA A 26 7.10 -7.30 -9.49
N VAL A 27 7.61 -6.37 -10.29
CA VAL A 27 7.77 -6.54 -11.75
C VAL A 27 8.69 -7.72 -12.09
N TYR A 28 9.64 -8.06 -11.21
CA TYR A 28 10.55 -9.20 -11.35
C TYR A 28 10.20 -10.39 -10.45
N ALA A 29 9.03 -10.36 -9.82
CA ALA A 29 8.59 -11.42 -8.94
C ALA A 29 8.07 -12.63 -9.72
N VAL A 30 8.19 -13.79 -9.10
CA VAL A 30 7.49 -15.01 -9.51
C VAL A 30 5.99 -14.87 -9.22
N PRO A 31 5.10 -15.60 -9.92
CA PRO A 31 3.62 -15.53 -9.80
C PRO A 31 3.01 -15.69 -8.41
N ALA A 32 3.78 -15.62 -7.36
CA ALA A 32 3.32 -15.72 -5.98
C ALA A 32 2.64 -14.46 -5.42
N ILE A 33 2.72 -13.32 -6.11
CA ILE A 33 2.08 -12.08 -5.64
C ILE A 33 0.71 -11.94 -6.29
N TYR A 34 -0.32 -12.24 -5.54
CA TYR A 34 -1.71 -12.43 -5.98
C TYR A 34 -2.38 -11.22 -6.64
N PHE A 35 -1.85 -10.04 -6.41
CA PHE A 35 -2.41 -8.82 -6.99
C PHE A 35 -1.65 -8.37 -8.24
N PHE A 36 -0.51 -9.00 -8.56
CA PHE A 36 0.33 -8.58 -9.68
C PHE A 36 0.23 -9.57 -10.83
N PRO A 37 0.14 -9.10 -12.07
CA PRO A 37 0.17 -9.97 -13.22
C PRO A 37 1.50 -10.72 -13.32
N ILE A 38 1.43 -11.94 -13.80
CA ILE A 38 2.59 -12.83 -13.95
C ILE A 38 3.55 -12.24 -14.99
N ALA A 39 4.78 -12.12 -14.63
CA ALA A 39 5.76 -11.49 -15.52
C ALA A 39 7.01 -12.37 -15.82
N SER A 40 7.15 -13.58 -15.27
CA SER A 40 8.22 -14.50 -15.66
C SER A 40 7.96 -15.96 -15.25
N SER A 41 8.37 -16.89 -16.11
CA SER A 41 8.38 -18.33 -15.87
C SER A 41 9.64 -18.83 -15.14
N GLU A 42 10.69 -18.01 -15.05
CA GLU A 42 11.97 -18.43 -14.45
C GLU A 42 12.02 -18.21 -12.95
N THR A 43 12.04 -19.30 -12.20
CA THR A 43 12.21 -19.33 -10.74
C THR A 43 13.69 -19.38 -10.38
N THR A 44 14.35 -18.23 -10.32
CA THR A 44 15.68 -18.14 -9.74
C THR A 44 15.58 -17.76 -8.26
N PHE A 45 16.64 -18.03 -7.47
CA PHE A 45 16.72 -17.58 -6.07
C PHE A 45 16.48 -16.07 -5.94
N CYS A 46 17.04 -15.28 -6.85
CA CYS A 46 16.89 -13.83 -6.85
C CYS A 46 15.43 -13.39 -7.07
N THR A 47 14.71 -13.99 -8.02
CA THR A 47 13.29 -13.66 -8.29
C THR A 47 12.39 -14.05 -7.13
N SER A 48 12.68 -15.18 -6.47
CA SER A 48 11.96 -15.60 -5.26
C SER A 48 12.19 -14.61 -4.09
N LEU A 49 13.43 -14.19 -3.86
CA LEU A 49 13.77 -13.22 -2.81
C LEU A 49 13.13 -11.86 -3.07
N PHE A 50 13.18 -11.34 -4.31
CA PHE A 50 12.53 -10.07 -4.66
C PHE A 50 11.02 -10.13 -4.52
N SER A 51 10.42 -11.27 -4.86
CA SER A 51 8.99 -11.50 -4.62
C SER A 51 8.65 -11.35 -3.14
N ARG A 52 9.38 -12.01 -2.25
CA ARG A 52 9.17 -11.95 -0.80
C ARG A 52 9.38 -10.53 -0.25
N ILE A 53 10.48 -9.89 -0.62
CA ILE A 53 10.75 -8.50 -0.22
C ILE A 53 9.62 -7.59 -0.69
N GLY A 54 9.19 -7.72 -1.94
CA GLY A 54 8.09 -6.95 -2.50
C GLY A 54 6.79 -7.14 -1.72
N ILE A 55 6.38 -8.38 -1.44
CA ILE A 55 5.16 -8.69 -0.67
C ILE A 55 5.22 -8.06 0.73
N VAL A 56 6.32 -8.26 1.43
CA VAL A 56 6.45 -7.81 2.82
C VAL A 56 6.42 -6.29 2.90
N PHE A 57 7.25 -5.60 2.12
CA PHE A 57 7.28 -4.14 2.12
C PHE A 57 5.97 -3.53 1.60
N PHE A 58 5.34 -4.13 0.61
CA PHE A 58 4.03 -3.69 0.12
C PHE A 58 2.96 -3.81 1.22
N THR A 59 2.85 -4.97 1.87
CA THR A 59 1.87 -5.22 2.94
C THR A 59 2.07 -4.28 4.13
N VAL A 60 3.31 -4.10 4.59
CA VAL A 60 3.63 -3.20 5.70
C VAL A 60 3.34 -1.75 5.36
N SER A 61 3.76 -1.30 4.19
CA SER A 61 3.55 0.09 3.74
C SER A 61 2.07 0.41 3.61
N LEU A 62 1.27 -0.51 3.05
CA LEU A 62 -0.16 -0.32 2.94
C LEU A 62 -0.84 -0.32 4.31
N SER A 63 -0.44 -1.17 5.24
CA SER A 63 -0.96 -1.13 6.62
C SER A 63 -0.76 0.25 7.25
N ALA A 64 0.41 0.85 7.07
CA ALA A 64 0.68 2.21 7.52
C ALA A 64 -0.17 3.26 6.79
N LEU A 65 -0.36 3.11 5.47
CA LEU A 65 -1.21 4.03 4.67
C LEU A 65 -2.68 3.94 5.07
N PHE A 66 -3.20 2.73 5.34
CA PHE A 66 -4.57 2.56 5.83
C PHE A 66 -4.76 3.19 7.21
N PHE A 67 -3.80 3.02 8.12
CA PHE A 67 -3.82 3.66 9.43
C PHE A 67 -3.83 5.20 9.33
N ILE A 68 -2.89 5.77 8.58
CA ILE A 68 -2.76 7.23 8.41
C ILE A 68 -3.98 7.79 7.66
N GLY A 69 -4.41 7.12 6.60
CA GLY A 69 -5.56 7.51 5.80
C GLY A 69 -6.85 7.53 6.63
N ALA A 70 -7.07 6.52 7.47
CA ALA A 70 -8.20 6.44 8.38
C ALA A 70 -8.19 7.54 9.44
N TYR A 71 -7.00 7.86 10.01
CA TYR A 71 -6.84 8.98 10.93
C TYR A 71 -7.26 10.31 10.28
N CYS A 72 -6.77 10.58 9.07
CA CYS A 72 -7.12 11.78 8.31
C CYS A 72 -8.60 11.81 7.90
N CYS A 73 -9.17 10.65 7.54
CA CYS A 73 -10.59 10.49 7.25
C CYS A 73 -11.44 10.83 8.47
N ALA A 74 -11.12 10.27 9.63
CA ALA A 74 -11.83 10.52 10.89
C ALA A 74 -11.74 12.00 11.29
N ALA A 75 -10.58 12.65 11.13
CA ALA A 75 -10.38 14.06 11.38
C ALA A 75 -11.29 14.94 10.49
N THR A 76 -11.38 14.60 9.21
CA THR A 76 -12.21 15.35 8.27
C THR A 76 -13.71 15.13 8.53
N LEU A 77 -14.13 13.90 8.77
CA LEU A 77 -15.53 13.55 9.08
C LEU A 77 -16.00 14.09 10.43
N HIS A 78 -15.08 14.32 11.38
CA HIS A 78 -15.44 14.94 12.65
C HIS A 78 -15.81 16.41 12.48
N ILE A 79 -15.05 17.15 11.66
CA ILE A 79 -15.19 18.61 11.50
C ILE A 79 -16.26 18.97 10.47
N HIS A 80 -16.36 18.19 9.40
CA HIS A 80 -17.18 18.52 8.24
C HIS A 80 -18.37 17.58 8.08
N ASN A 81 -19.39 18.06 7.38
CA ASN A 81 -20.55 17.26 7.00
C ASN A 81 -20.20 16.28 5.88
N PHE A 82 -21.01 15.22 5.75
CA PHE A 82 -20.88 14.18 4.73
C PHE A 82 -20.75 14.76 3.31
N THR A 83 -21.59 15.72 2.94
CA THR A 83 -21.60 16.34 1.60
C THR A 83 -20.28 17.04 1.29
N TYR A 84 -19.75 17.81 2.23
CA TYR A 84 -18.45 18.49 2.08
C TYR A 84 -17.30 17.48 1.95
N PHE A 85 -17.33 16.42 2.76
CA PHE A 85 -16.33 15.36 2.69
C PHE A 85 -16.33 14.72 1.30
N PHE A 86 -17.50 14.38 0.78
CA PHE A 86 -17.62 13.71 -0.52
C PHE A 86 -17.19 14.62 -1.67
N GLN A 87 -17.59 15.89 -1.67
CA GLN A 87 -17.22 16.85 -2.72
C GLN A 87 -15.72 17.16 -2.75
N LYS A 88 -15.06 17.30 -1.60
CA LYS A 88 -13.64 17.69 -1.56
C LYS A 88 -12.65 16.54 -1.44
N LYS A 89 -12.97 15.50 -0.66
CA LYS A 89 -12.07 14.37 -0.43
C LYS A 89 -12.50 13.12 -1.21
N GLY A 90 -13.81 12.87 -1.29
CA GLY A 90 -14.35 11.71 -2.01
C GLY A 90 -13.95 11.72 -3.48
N ILE A 91 -14.18 12.80 -4.19
CA ILE A 91 -13.84 12.91 -5.63
C ILE A 91 -12.34 12.71 -5.86
N ARG A 92 -11.48 13.24 -4.97
CA ARG A 92 -10.02 13.08 -5.07
C ARG A 92 -9.53 11.63 -4.89
N ILE A 93 -10.32 10.77 -4.25
CA ILE A 93 -10.00 9.35 -4.05
C ILE A 93 -10.78 8.50 -5.04
N VAL A 94 -12.07 8.80 -5.23
CA VAL A 94 -12.95 8.05 -6.14
C VAL A 94 -12.47 8.14 -7.58
N LEU A 95 -12.15 9.35 -8.06
CA LEU A 95 -11.74 9.56 -9.45
C LEU A 95 -10.44 8.80 -9.80
N PRO A 96 -9.34 8.90 -9.05
CA PRO A 96 -8.16 8.10 -9.33
C PRO A 96 -8.41 6.59 -9.22
N THR A 97 -9.22 6.16 -8.25
CA THR A 97 -9.60 4.74 -8.13
C THR A 97 -10.35 4.26 -9.36
N PHE A 98 -11.32 5.05 -9.82
CA PHE A 98 -12.10 4.73 -11.01
C PHE A 98 -11.22 4.66 -12.26
N VAL A 99 -10.33 5.63 -12.46
CA VAL A 99 -9.35 5.63 -13.55
C VAL A 99 -8.44 4.41 -13.46
N ALA A 100 -7.95 4.07 -12.26
CA ALA A 100 -7.11 2.90 -12.07
C ALA A 100 -7.83 1.62 -12.48
N PHE A 101 -9.06 1.38 -12.02
CA PHE A 101 -9.79 0.14 -12.30
C PHE A 101 -10.30 0.04 -13.73
N ILE A 102 -10.68 1.14 -14.38
CA ILE A 102 -11.21 1.12 -15.75
C ILE A 102 -10.11 1.13 -16.79
N PHE A 103 -9.02 1.85 -16.56
CA PHE A 103 -7.97 2.02 -17.57
C PHE A 103 -6.67 1.32 -17.22
N LEU A 104 -6.16 1.51 -15.99
CA LEU A 104 -4.84 1.03 -15.64
C LEU A 104 -4.81 -0.48 -15.39
N VAL A 105 -5.82 -1.05 -14.74
CA VAL A 105 -5.87 -2.50 -14.50
C VAL A 105 -6.06 -3.30 -15.80
N PRO A 106 -6.99 -2.95 -16.70
CA PRO A 106 -7.06 -3.60 -18.01
C PRO A 106 -5.76 -3.45 -18.81
N LEU A 107 -5.13 -2.28 -18.78
CA LEU A 107 -3.84 -2.07 -19.43
C LEU A 107 -2.75 -2.99 -18.88
N LEU A 108 -2.68 -3.15 -17.56
CA LEU A 108 -1.74 -4.09 -16.92
C LEU A 108 -2.01 -5.52 -17.36
N THR A 109 -3.26 -5.92 -17.40
CA THR A 109 -3.66 -7.27 -17.81
C THR A 109 -3.25 -7.54 -19.27
N VAL A 110 -3.48 -6.58 -20.15
CA VAL A 110 -3.06 -6.66 -21.57
C VAL A 110 -1.54 -6.73 -21.69
N LEU A 111 -0.82 -5.86 -20.97
CA LEU A 111 0.65 -5.86 -21.00
C LEU A 111 1.22 -7.18 -20.47
N ALA A 112 0.68 -7.70 -19.38
CA ALA A 112 1.11 -8.99 -18.83
C ALA A 112 0.90 -10.12 -19.82
N HIS A 113 -0.26 -10.14 -20.51
CA HIS A 113 -0.58 -11.16 -21.51
C HIS A 113 0.31 -11.07 -22.75
N LEU A 114 0.64 -9.87 -23.24
CA LEU A 114 1.55 -9.69 -24.37
C LEU A 114 2.95 -10.27 -24.14
N PHE A 115 3.33 -10.43 -22.90
CA PHE A 115 4.65 -10.91 -22.50
C PHE A 115 4.66 -12.31 -21.89
N ASP A 116 3.49 -12.93 -21.78
CA ASP A 116 3.34 -14.33 -21.37
C ASP A 116 3.24 -15.19 -22.64
N ALA A 117 4.38 -15.73 -23.07
CA ALA A 117 4.45 -16.52 -24.29
C ALA A 117 3.62 -17.82 -24.24
N ASP A 118 3.26 -18.29 -23.05
CA ASP A 118 2.52 -19.53 -22.82
C ASP A 118 0.99 -19.34 -22.78
N ASN A 119 0.51 -18.13 -22.97
CA ASN A 119 -0.90 -17.82 -22.80
C ASN A 119 -1.65 -17.86 -24.16
N GLU A 120 -2.26 -19.01 -24.46
CA GLU A 120 -3.04 -19.23 -25.69
C GLU A 120 -4.45 -18.63 -25.69
N LEU A 121 -4.86 -17.96 -24.60
CA LEU A 121 -6.22 -17.42 -24.50
C LEU A 121 -6.42 -16.22 -25.44
N PRO A 122 -7.49 -16.18 -26.24
CA PRO A 122 -7.74 -15.08 -27.14
C PRO A 122 -8.00 -13.78 -26.35
N PHE A 123 -7.39 -12.69 -26.81
CA PHE A 123 -7.57 -11.35 -26.26
C PHE A 123 -9.05 -11.00 -26.12
N PHE A 124 -9.41 -10.39 -24.99
CA PHE A 124 -10.77 -9.95 -24.69
C PHE A 124 -11.84 -11.04 -24.62
N SER A 125 -11.46 -12.33 -24.60
CA SER A 125 -12.42 -13.37 -24.25
C SER A 125 -12.90 -13.19 -22.79
N THR A 126 -14.14 -13.57 -22.50
CA THR A 126 -14.66 -13.57 -21.13
C THR A 126 -13.78 -14.41 -20.20
N THR A 127 -13.29 -15.53 -20.70
CA THR A 127 -12.36 -16.42 -19.97
C THR A 127 -11.04 -15.71 -19.65
N PHE A 128 -10.48 -14.96 -20.60
CA PHE A 128 -9.28 -14.15 -20.39
C PHE A 128 -9.51 -13.09 -19.30
N ILE A 129 -10.60 -12.33 -19.40
CA ILE A 129 -10.91 -11.28 -18.43
C ILE A 129 -11.04 -11.86 -17.00
N TYR A 130 -11.72 -12.98 -16.84
CA TYR A 130 -11.91 -13.59 -15.52
C TYR A 130 -10.65 -14.26 -14.97
N SER A 131 -9.83 -14.89 -15.80
CA SER A 131 -8.65 -15.63 -15.37
C SER A 131 -7.40 -14.74 -15.18
N ALA A 132 -7.27 -13.71 -16.00
CA ALA A 132 -6.07 -12.86 -16.08
C ALA A 132 -6.24 -11.49 -15.41
N TYR A 133 -7.47 -11.09 -15.05
CA TYR A 133 -7.70 -9.80 -14.41
C TYR A 133 -7.03 -9.73 -13.05
N ALA A 134 -5.90 -9.03 -12.98
CA ALA A 134 -5.14 -8.83 -11.75
C ALA A 134 -5.03 -7.33 -11.45
N PRO A 135 -5.65 -6.84 -10.37
CA PRO A 135 -5.64 -5.41 -10.04
C PRO A 135 -4.26 -4.87 -9.64
N GLY A 136 -3.28 -5.74 -9.44
CA GLY A 136 -1.90 -5.36 -9.12
C GLY A 136 -1.80 -4.44 -7.91
N PRO A 137 -0.94 -3.43 -7.99
CA PRO A 137 -0.75 -2.47 -6.92
C PRO A 137 -1.98 -1.58 -6.67
N TYR A 138 -3.02 -1.67 -7.49
CA TYR A 138 -4.26 -0.86 -7.34
C TYR A 138 -5.32 -1.53 -6.48
N ALA A 139 -5.15 -2.81 -6.11
CA ALA A 139 -6.11 -3.55 -5.30
C ALA A 139 -6.48 -2.83 -4.00
N PHE A 140 -5.50 -2.20 -3.34
CA PHE A 140 -5.72 -1.48 -2.09
C PHE A 140 -6.67 -0.29 -2.24
N LEU A 141 -6.73 0.34 -3.42
CA LEU A 141 -7.60 1.49 -3.65
C LEU A 141 -9.07 1.13 -3.52
N GLY A 142 -9.47 -0.03 -4.04
CA GLY A 142 -10.84 -0.53 -3.93
C GLY A 142 -11.23 -0.77 -2.47
N VAL A 143 -10.35 -1.43 -1.70
CA VAL A 143 -10.56 -1.67 -0.26
C VAL A 143 -10.60 -0.36 0.52
N PHE A 144 -9.67 0.54 0.24
CA PHE A 144 -9.62 1.85 0.90
C PHE A 144 -10.87 2.67 0.60
N LEU A 145 -11.32 2.70 -0.65
CA LEU A 145 -12.56 3.36 -1.05
C LEU A 145 -13.77 2.78 -0.33
N PHE A 146 -13.87 1.44 -0.26
CA PHE A 146 -14.95 0.77 0.45
C PHE A 146 -14.98 1.17 1.94
N LEU A 147 -13.85 1.12 2.64
CA LEU A 147 -13.76 1.49 4.05
C LEU A 147 -14.05 2.97 4.28
N LEU A 148 -13.65 3.82 3.35
CA LEU A 148 -13.94 5.25 3.38
C LEU A 148 -15.44 5.53 3.22
N LEU A 149 -16.11 4.86 2.28
CA LEU A 149 -17.56 4.94 2.10
C LEU A 149 -18.30 4.43 3.34
N LEU A 150 -17.87 3.31 3.90
CA LEU A 150 -18.41 2.76 5.14
C LEU A 150 -18.28 3.76 6.30
N SER A 151 -17.10 4.40 6.44
CA SER A 151 -16.88 5.43 7.46
C SER A 151 -17.78 6.64 7.28
N ALA A 152 -17.98 7.07 6.03
CA ALA A 152 -18.88 8.18 5.72
C ALA A 152 -20.35 7.82 6.01
N LEU A 153 -20.78 6.59 5.74
CA LEU A 153 -22.10 6.09 6.11
C LEU A 153 -22.27 6.02 7.64
N LEU A 154 -21.27 5.51 8.37
CA LEU A 154 -21.28 5.49 9.83
C LEU A 154 -21.43 6.90 10.41
N LYS A 155 -20.82 7.92 9.80
CA LYS A 155 -21.03 9.32 10.20
C LYS A 155 -22.46 9.77 9.98
N LYS A 156 -23.12 9.34 8.90
CA LYS A 156 -24.52 9.67 8.61
C LYS A 156 -25.46 9.08 9.66
N PHE A 157 -25.23 7.83 10.05
CA PHE A 157 -26.06 7.13 11.05
C PHE A 157 -25.71 7.49 12.50
N SER A 158 -24.46 7.85 12.79
CA SER A 158 -24.01 8.22 14.13
C SER A 158 -23.12 9.45 14.09
N SER A 159 -23.73 10.61 14.34
CA SER A 159 -23.03 11.91 14.37
C SER A 159 -21.91 11.96 15.43
N THR A 160 -22.01 11.11 16.46
CA THR A 160 -21.05 11.05 17.57
C THR A 160 -19.93 10.05 17.37
N PHE A 161 -19.98 9.21 16.32
CA PHE A 161 -19.02 8.11 16.12
C PHE A 161 -17.56 8.59 16.09
N PHE A 162 -17.27 9.72 15.47
CA PHE A 162 -15.93 10.30 15.36
C PHE A 162 -15.57 11.28 16.49
N ARG A 163 -16.41 11.46 17.52
CA ARG A 163 -16.07 12.30 18.66
C ARG A 163 -14.94 11.69 19.49
N HIS A 164 -14.10 12.57 20.05
CA HIS A 164 -13.08 12.16 21.01
C HIS A 164 -13.72 11.54 22.24
N ARG A 165 -13.36 10.31 22.54
CA ARG A 165 -14.02 9.53 23.62
C ARG A 165 -13.07 8.83 24.56
N TYR A 166 -11.83 8.54 24.11
CA TYR A 166 -10.95 7.63 24.82
C TYR A 166 -9.62 8.31 25.15
N ASN A 167 -9.19 8.14 26.39
CA ASN A 167 -7.82 8.43 26.79
C ASN A 167 -6.99 7.13 26.71
N THR A 168 -6.75 6.66 25.48
CA THR A 168 -6.04 5.41 25.21
C THR A 168 -4.67 5.74 24.64
N SER A 169 -3.63 5.05 25.09
CA SER A 169 -2.27 5.24 24.56
C SER A 169 -2.14 4.64 23.14
N PHE A 170 -1.25 5.20 22.35
CA PHE A 170 -0.90 4.68 21.01
C PHE A 170 -0.52 3.20 21.06
N GLN A 171 0.31 2.83 22.06
CA GLN A 171 0.74 1.45 22.23
C GLN A 171 -0.44 0.50 22.42
N LYS A 172 -1.43 0.86 23.25
CA LYS A 172 -2.61 0.02 23.48
C LYS A 172 -3.41 -0.18 22.18
N VAL A 173 -3.65 0.89 21.42
CA VAL A 173 -4.39 0.80 20.14
C VAL A 173 -3.64 -0.13 19.19
N LEU A 174 -2.34 0.04 19.05
CA LEU A 174 -1.54 -0.72 18.11
C LEU A 174 -1.40 -2.18 18.54
N LEU A 175 -1.04 -2.44 19.80
CA LEU A 175 -0.90 -3.81 20.32
C LEU A 175 -2.22 -4.59 20.21
N THR A 176 -3.36 -3.97 20.56
CA THR A 176 -4.66 -4.64 20.43
C THR A 176 -4.96 -4.97 18.96
N SER A 177 -4.69 -4.05 18.05
CA SER A 177 -4.93 -4.27 16.62
C SER A 177 -4.01 -5.34 16.04
N THR A 178 -2.71 -5.31 16.39
CA THR A 178 -1.75 -6.33 15.97
C THR A 178 -2.08 -7.69 16.56
N PHE A 179 -2.45 -7.76 17.84
CA PHE A 179 -2.88 -9.00 18.49
C PHE A 179 -4.10 -9.59 17.80
N LEU A 180 -5.12 -8.78 17.53
CA LEU A 180 -6.31 -9.24 16.81
C LEU A 180 -5.96 -9.78 15.42
N HIS A 181 -5.06 -9.11 14.70
CA HIS A 181 -4.62 -9.57 13.39
C HIS A 181 -3.86 -10.90 13.49
N VAL A 182 -2.97 -11.06 14.47
CA VAL A 182 -2.26 -12.33 14.74
C VAL A 182 -3.22 -13.46 15.07
N VAL A 183 -4.20 -13.23 15.95
CA VAL A 183 -5.21 -14.24 16.31
C VAL A 183 -5.98 -14.70 15.07
N ILE A 184 -6.43 -13.77 14.23
CA ILE A 184 -7.14 -14.10 12.98
C ILE A 184 -6.22 -14.88 12.04
N THR A 185 -4.97 -14.49 11.93
CA THR A 185 -3.96 -15.20 11.12
C THR A 185 -3.79 -16.64 11.59
N LEU A 186 -3.64 -16.85 12.89
CA LEU A 186 -3.52 -18.20 13.47
C LEU A 186 -4.78 -19.04 13.24
N VAL A 187 -5.97 -18.46 13.45
CA VAL A 187 -7.23 -19.16 13.19
C VAL A 187 -7.35 -19.59 11.74
N LEU A 188 -6.95 -18.73 10.81
CA LEU A 188 -7.00 -19.05 9.38
C LEU A 188 -5.98 -20.12 8.98
N ILE A 189 -4.78 -20.09 9.57
CA ILE A 189 -3.74 -21.09 9.29
C ILE A 189 -4.12 -22.47 9.88
N CYS A 190 -4.63 -22.49 11.12
CA CYS A 190 -4.91 -23.75 11.84
C CYS A 190 -6.29 -24.32 11.59
N GLY A 191 -7.27 -23.48 11.23
CA GLY A 191 -8.69 -23.86 11.25
C GLY A 191 -9.33 -24.13 9.89
N ILE A 192 -8.69 -23.75 8.79
CA ILE A 192 -9.34 -23.77 7.49
C ILE A 192 -8.47 -24.52 6.47
N ASN A 193 -8.99 -25.62 5.96
CA ASN A 193 -8.37 -26.40 4.88
C ASN A 193 -8.61 -25.70 3.53
N ILE A 194 -8.32 -24.38 3.47
CA ILE A 194 -8.47 -23.53 2.30
C ILE A 194 -7.11 -23.45 1.59
N ASN A 195 -7.12 -23.28 0.26
CA ASN A 195 -5.93 -22.99 -0.51
C ASN A 195 -5.15 -21.82 0.12
N LEU A 196 -3.88 -22.03 0.39
CA LEU A 196 -2.97 -21.06 1.02
C LEU A 196 -3.06 -19.67 0.39
N ARG A 197 -3.26 -19.63 -0.91
CA ARG A 197 -3.46 -18.41 -1.70
C ARG A 197 -4.66 -17.57 -1.23
N THR A 198 -5.81 -18.20 -1.05
CA THR A 198 -7.04 -17.52 -0.60
C THR A 198 -6.88 -17.00 0.82
N VAL A 199 -6.18 -17.76 1.67
CA VAL A 199 -5.88 -17.36 3.06
C VAL A 199 -5.04 -16.09 3.08
N GLU A 200 -3.99 -16.00 2.29
CA GLU A 200 -3.12 -14.81 2.25
C GLU A 200 -3.85 -13.55 1.75
N ILE A 201 -4.70 -13.70 0.74
CA ILE A 201 -5.53 -12.58 0.27
C ILE A 201 -6.45 -12.09 1.39
N LEU A 202 -7.16 -13.02 2.05
CA LEU A 202 -8.07 -12.67 3.15
C LEU A 202 -7.32 -12.01 4.31
N LEU A 203 -6.15 -12.54 4.69
CA LEU A 203 -5.32 -11.96 5.75
C LEU A 203 -4.89 -10.53 5.41
N THR A 204 -4.49 -10.29 4.18
CA THR A 204 -4.10 -8.96 3.72
C THR A 204 -5.27 -7.97 3.80
N LEU A 205 -6.43 -8.35 3.30
CA LEU A 205 -7.64 -7.52 3.32
C LEU A 205 -8.12 -7.23 4.75
N ILE A 206 -8.12 -8.26 5.60
CA ILE A 206 -8.49 -8.14 7.02
C ILE A 206 -7.47 -7.25 7.74
N GLY A 207 -6.17 -7.43 7.49
CA GLY A 207 -5.12 -6.62 8.07
C GLY A 207 -5.29 -5.14 7.75
N TRP A 208 -5.52 -4.78 6.49
CA TRP A 208 -5.79 -3.41 6.09
C TRP A 208 -7.01 -2.82 6.80
N SER A 209 -8.09 -3.62 6.93
CA SER A 209 -9.31 -3.19 7.64
C SER A 209 -9.06 -2.97 9.13
N ILE A 210 -8.30 -3.84 9.79
CA ILE A 210 -7.95 -3.70 11.21
C ILE A 210 -7.13 -2.43 11.44
N TYR A 211 -6.11 -2.18 10.61
CA TYR A 211 -5.28 -0.98 10.76
C TYR A 211 -6.03 0.30 10.37
N TYR A 212 -7.00 0.22 9.46
CA TYR A 212 -7.92 1.32 9.20
C TYR A 212 -8.74 1.66 10.46
N VAL A 213 -9.32 0.68 11.12
CA VAL A 213 -10.06 0.90 12.39
C VAL A 213 -9.13 1.43 13.48
N ALA A 214 -7.89 0.92 13.57
CA ALA A 214 -6.88 1.42 14.50
C ALA A 214 -6.58 2.92 14.28
N GLY A 215 -6.51 3.37 13.02
CA GLY A 215 -6.34 4.78 12.67
C GLY A 215 -7.49 5.67 13.16
N ILE A 216 -8.75 5.20 13.02
CA ILE A 216 -9.92 5.89 13.58
C ILE A 216 -9.83 5.96 15.11
N GLN A 217 -9.45 4.87 15.78
CA GLN A 217 -9.30 4.84 17.23
C GLN A 217 -8.19 5.78 17.70
N ALA A 218 -7.06 5.83 16.99
CA ALA A 218 -5.97 6.76 17.26
C ALA A 218 -6.43 8.23 17.18
N TYR A 219 -7.27 8.56 16.21
CA TYR A 219 -7.90 9.88 16.11
C TYR A 219 -8.80 10.18 17.32
N ARG A 220 -9.68 9.23 17.68
CA ARG A 220 -10.60 9.38 18.83
C ARG A 220 -9.87 9.56 20.16
N ALA A 221 -8.69 8.93 20.29
CA ALA A 221 -7.81 9.04 21.45
C ALA A 221 -6.90 10.28 21.43
N ARG A 222 -6.99 11.15 20.41
CA ARG A 222 -6.16 12.37 20.24
C ARG A 222 -4.65 12.13 20.27
N ILE A 223 -4.18 10.96 19.80
CA ILE A 223 -2.78 10.54 19.96
C ILE A 223 -1.81 11.53 19.30
N PHE A 224 -2.15 12.10 18.16
CA PHE A 224 -1.30 13.04 17.42
C PHE A 224 -1.72 14.51 17.58
N ALA A 225 -2.55 14.84 18.59
CA ALA A 225 -3.08 16.20 18.74
C ALA A 225 -1.99 17.26 19.02
N ASN A 226 -0.90 16.87 19.65
CA ASN A 226 0.12 17.79 20.14
C ASN A 226 1.44 17.75 19.36
N ASN A 227 1.53 17.28 18.15
CA ASN A 227 2.75 17.24 17.31
C ASN A 227 4.06 16.76 18.02
N THR A 228 3.98 16.41 19.31
CA THR A 228 5.11 15.98 20.15
C THR A 228 5.26 14.46 20.19
N PHE A 229 4.34 13.75 19.53
CA PHE A 229 4.38 12.30 19.53
C PHE A 229 5.62 11.81 18.78
N LYS A 230 6.44 11.01 19.46
CA LYS A 230 7.57 10.29 18.88
C LYS A 230 7.47 8.82 19.29
N PRO A 231 7.38 7.90 18.33
CA PRO A 231 7.44 6.47 18.64
C PRO A 231 8.80 6.12 19.26
N ALA A 232 8.84 5.14 20.13
CA ALA A 232 10.10 4.63 20.67
C ALA A 232 10.91 3.91 19.56
N PHE A 233 12.22 4.05 19.57
CA PHE A 233 13.13 3.36 18.63
C PHE A 233 12.99 1.83 18.69
N ALA A 234 12.61 1.28 19.83
CA ALA A 234 12.33 -0.15 20.02
C ALA A 234 11.34 -0.70 18.98
N TRP A 235 10.41 0.11 18.48
CA TRP A 235 9.49 -0.31 17.40
C TRP A 235 10.20 -0.55 16.06
N VAL A 236 11.23 0.25 15.76
CA VAL A 236 12.04 0.04 14.54
C VAL A 236 12.83 -1.26 14.66
N VAL A 237 13.41 -1.52 15.83
CA VAL A 237 14.14 -2.78 16.08
C VAL A 237 13.18 -3.97 15.96
N SER A 238 12.03 -3.92 16.61
CA SER A 238 11.00 -4.98 16.50
C SER A 238 10.55 -5.19 15.06
N PHE A 239 10.35 -4.10 14.32
CA PHE A 239 10.00 -4.18 12.90
C PHE A 239 11.07 -4.89 12.07
N ILE A 240 12.36 -4.54 12.26
CA ILE A 240 13.47 -5.18 11.55
C ILE A 240 13.54 -6.68 11.89
N ILE A 241 13.36 -7.06 13.16
CA ILE A 241 13.36 -8.46 13.57
C ILE A 241 12.24 -9.24 12.87
N PHE A 242 10.99 -8.77 12.94
CA PHE A 242 9.85 -9.46 12.32
C PHE A 242 9.92 -9.44 10.79
N LEU A 243 10.43 -8.37 10.21
CA LEU A 243 10.73 -8.27 8.79
C LEU A 243 11.72 -9.36 8.37
N SER A 244 12.84 -9.48 9.08
CA SER A 244 13.86 -10.49 8.78
C SER A 244 13.29 -11.91 8.91
N LEU A 245 12.52 -12.20 9.96
CA LEU A 245 11.88 -13.49 10.15
C LEU A 245 10.86 -13.80 9.05
N SER A 246 10.14 -12.81 8.55
CA SER A 246 9.18 -13.01 7.44
C SER A 246 9.85 -13.26 6.09
N LEU A 247 11.12 -12.88 5.93
CA LEU A 247 11.89 -13.10 4.70
C LEU A 247 12.64 -14.43 4.69
N THR A 248 12.78 -15.09 5.83
CA THR A 248 13.48 -16.37 5.95
C THR A 248 12.55 -17.57 5.79
N ASP A 249 13.05 -18.66 5.23
CA ASP A 249 12.32 -19.92 5.16
C ASP A 249 12.20 -20.63 6.52
N PHE A 250 12.92 -20.15 7.53
CA PHE A 250 12.92 -20.71 8.88
C PHE A 250 11.54 -20.71 9.53
N ALA A 251 10.69 -19.75 9.18
CA ALA A 251 9.34 -19.63 9.72
C ALA A 251 8.34 -20.64 9.14
N GLY A 252 8.62 -21.25 7.97
CA GLY A 252 7.74 -22.22 7.33
C GLY A 252 6.29 -21.74 7.27
N MET A 253 5.37 -22.57 7.80
CA MET A 253 3.93 -22.25 7.86
C MET A 253 3.59 -21.00 8.72
N TYR A 254 4.50 -20.54 9.59
CA TYR A 254 4.29 -19.35 10.43
C TYR A 254 4.72 -18.04 9.77
N THR A 255 5.25 -18.07 8.55
CA THR A 255 5.63 -16.85 7.80
C THR A 255 4.53 -15.79 7.78
N PRO A 256 3.22 -16.10 7.58
CA PRO A 256 2.16 -15.11 7.64
C PRO A 256 2.02 -14.43 9.02
N VAL A 257 2.34 -15.13 10.12
CA VAL A 257 2.31 -14.55 11.47
C VAL A 257 3.41 -13.49 11.61
N PHE A 258 4.62 -13.77 11.15
CA PHE A 258 5.71 -12.81 11.17
C PHE A 258 5.44 -11.61 10.26
N LEU A 259 4.83 -11.83 9.11
CA LEU A 259 4.36 -10.76 8.23
C LEU A 259 3.32 -9.86 8.92
N THR A 260 2.40 -10.45 9.65
CA THR A 260 1.39 -9.72 10.45
C THR A 260 2.03 -8.89 11.56
N LEU A 261 3.01 -9.45 12.26
CA LEU A 261 3.78 -8.73 13.29
C LEU A 261 4.61 -7.60 12.66
N ALA A 262 5.23 -7.84 11.51
CA ALA A 262 5.94 -6.81 10.75
C ALA A 262 5.00 -5.68 10.30
N ALA A 263 3.77 -6.00 9.86
CA ALA A 263 2.78 -5.01 9.48
C ALA A 263 2.37 -4.12 10.67
N GLY A 264 2.13 -4.71 11.84
CA GLY A 264 1.78 -3.98 13.05
C GLY A 264 2.91 -3.10 13.57
N THR A 265 4.13 -3.63 13.67
CA THR A 265 5.31 -2.88 14.15
C THR A 265 5.85 -1.91 13.09
N GLY A 266 5.54 -2.12 11.83
CA GLY A 266 5.88 -1.23 10.71
C GLY A 266 5.20 0.14 10.81
N ILE A 267 3.96 0.22 11.31
CA ILE A 267 3.26 1.50 11.47
C ILE A 267 4.06 2.49 12.34
N PRO A 268 4.44 2.17 13.58
CA PRO A 268 5.26 3.06 14.39
C PRO A 268 6.68 3.22 13.84
N ALA A 269 7.23 2.23 13.13
CA ALA A 269 8.52 2.38 12.46
C ALA A 269 8.46 3.45 11.36
N PHE A 270 7.45 3.45 10.51
CA PHE A 270 7.24 4.51 9.51
C PHE A 270 7.00 5.88 10.14
N LEU A 271 6.26 5.94 11.26
CA LEU A 271 6.08 7.18 12.02
C LEU A 271 7.41 7.67 12.61
N TYR A 272 8.26 6.77 13.12
CA TYR A 272 9.58 7.11 13.62
C TYR A 272 10.46 7.66 12.51
N VAL A 273 10.58 6.94 11.39
CA VAL A 273 11.35 7.38 10.22
C VAL A 273 10.81 8.72 9.70
N GLY A 274 9.49 8.88 9.59
CA GLY A 274 8.85 10.14 9.21
C GLY A 274 9.20 11.29 10.17
N SER A 275 9.39 11.01 11.46
CA SER A 275 9.80 12.03 12.45
C SER A 275 11.25 12.48 12.29
N LEU A 276 12.14 11.61 11.77
CA LEU A 276 13.54 11.93 11.50
C LEU A 276 13.71 12.84 10.27
N PHE A 277 12.81 12.69 9.27
CA PHE A 277 12.84 13.53 8.09
C PHE A 277 12.34 14.95 8.39
N SER A 278 13.13 15.73 9.14
CA SER A 278 12.87 17.16 9.39
C SER A 278 13.30 18.05 8.21
N VAL A 279 13.09 17.60 6.97
CA VAL A 279 13.42 18.34 5.74
C VAL A 279 12.67 19.68 5.71
N SER A 280 13.27 20.70 5.10
CA SER A 280 12.67 22.02 4.91
C SER A 280 11.24 21.93 4.36
N CYS A 281 10.36 22.77 4.86
CA CYS A 281 8.91 22.67 4.61
C CYS A 281 8.55 22.59 3.11
N GLY A 282 9.31 23.25 2.23
CA GLY A 282 9.09 23.25 0.77
C GLY A 282 9.35 21.89 0.10
N THR A 283 10.47 21.25 0.40
CA THR A 283 10.85 19.95 -0.21
C THR A 283 9.90 18.84 0.22
N LYS A 284 9.47 18.82 1.50
CA LYS A 284 8.48 17.83 1.99
C LYS A 284 7.16 17.95 1.26
N ARG A 285 6.69 19.18 1.07
CA ARG A 285 5.44 19.43 0.38
C ARG A 285 5.49 18.93 -1.06
N ILE A 286 6.57 19.21 -1.76
CA ILE A 286 6.79 18.75 -3.14
C ILE A 286 6.82 17.21 -3.20
N LEU A 287 7.59 16.56 -2.33
CA LEU A 287 7.67 15.10 -2.28
C LEU A 287 6.31 14.47 -1.95
N ALA A 288 5.59 15.01 -0.99
CA ALA A 288 4.28 14.51 -0.62
C ALA A 288 3.22 14.68 -1.74
N GLN A 289 3.27 15.79 -2.46
CA GLN A 289 2.38 16.05 -3.60
C GLN A 289 2.65 15.11 -4.77
N ARG A 290 3.92 14.81 -5.04
CA ARG A 290 4.35 13.96 -6.17
C ARG A 290 4.20 12.46 -5.88
N ALA A 291 4.28 12.06 -4.61
CA ALA A 291 4.28 10.65 -4.21
C ALA A 291 3.09 9.85 -4.79
N TYR A 292 1.90 10.41 -4.78
CA TYR A 292 0.72 9.74 -5.31
C TYR A 292 0.76 9.56 -6.83
N GLY A 293 1.08 10.60 -7.58
CA GLY A 293 1.19 10.51 -9.04
C GLY A 293 2.22 9.47 -9.48
N ILE A 294 3.38 9.48 -8.82
CA ILE A 294 4.45 8.51 -9.04
C ILE A 294 3.98 7.09 -8.74
N SER A 295 3.31 6.87 -7.61
CA SER A 295 2.84 5.52 -7.22
C SER A 295 1.81 4.92 -8.17
N TYR A 296 0.99 5.76 -8.83
CA TYR A 296 0.02 5.29 -9.82
C TYR A 296 0.65 4.85 -11.14
N THR A 297 1.74 5.48 -11.54
CA THR A 297 2.34 5.27 -12.86
C THR A 297 3.56 4.35 -12.83
N ALA A 298 4.26 4.28 -11.70
CA ALA A 298 5.56 3.60 -11.59
C ALA A 298 5.50 2.13 -12.02
N TYR A 299 4.51 1.38 -11.59
CA TYR A 299 4.41 -0.05 -11.89
C TYR A 299 4.17 -0.32 -13.38
N ILE A 300 3.26 0.45 -14.01
CA ILE A 300 2.98 0.33 -15.46
C ILE A 300 4.22 0.65 -16.26
N VAL A 301 4.89 1.74 -15.92
CA VAL A 301 6.12 2.16 -16.59
C VAL A 301 7.20 1.08 -16.45
N ALA A 302 7.41 0.55 -15.25
CA ALA A 302 8.40 -0.48 -15.02
C ALA A 302 8.07 -1.78 -15.78
N LEU A 303 6.80 -2.19 -15.78
CA LEU A 303 6.36 -3.36 -16.54
C LEU A 303 6.59 -3.17 -18.04
N THR A 304 6.23 -2.01 -18.58
CA THR A 304 6.44 -1.69 -20.01
C THR A 304 7.94 -1.70 -20.36
N ILE A 305 8.79 -1.06 -19.54
CA ILE A 305 10.24 -1.04 -19.78
C ILE A 305 10.82 -2.45 -19.72
N ARG A 306 10.46 -3.23 -18.70
CA ARG A 306 10.90 -4.62 -18.61
C ARG A 306 10.55 -5.39 -19.87
N SER A 307 9.33 -5.24 -20.33
CA SER A 307 8.83 -5.92 -21.51
C SER A 307 9.61 -5.56 -22.78
N LEU A 308 9.97 -4.28 -22.94
CA LEU A 308 10.83 -3.82 -24.02
C LEU A 308 12.26 -4.35 -23.92
N LEU A 309 12.73 -4.69 -22.73
CA LEU A 309 14.07 -5.28 -22.51
C LEU A 309 14.12 -6.80 -22.68
N THR A 310 12.97 -7.50 -22.59
CA THR A 310 12.91 -8.95 -22.68
C THR A 310 13.53 -9.51 -23.97
N PRO A 311 13.32 -8.95 -25.18
CA PRO A 311 13.91 -9.46 -26.41
C PRO A 311 15.45 -9.47 -26.45
N PHE A 312 16.09 -8.64 -25.62
CA PHE A 312 17.54 -8.49 -25.60
C PHE A 312 18.28 -9.54 -24.76
N ALA A 313 17.53 -10.42 -24.06
CA ALA A 313 18.07 -11.51 -23.22
C ALA A 313 19.18 -11.07 -22.25
N PHE A 314 19.07 -9.86 -21.68
CA PHE A 314 20.03 -9.36 -20.70
C PHE A 314 20.05 -10.23 -19.44
N PRO A 315 21.21 -10.36 -18.76
CA PRO A 315 21.26 -10.96 -17.43
C PRO A 315 20.27 -10.27 -16.48
N LEU A 316 19.62 -11.04 -15.58
CA LEU A 316 18.56 -10.58 -14.70
C LEU A 316 18.94 -9.30 -13.94
N TRP A 317 20.13 -9.24 -13.36
CA TRP A 317 20.61 -8.08 -12.62
C TRP A 317 20.73 -6.81 -13.48
N LEU A 318 21.19 -6.96 -14.74
CA LEU A 318 21.33 -5.86 -15.68
C LEU A 318 19.95 -5.36 -16.13
N SER A 319 19.04 -6.27 -16.47
CA SER A 319 17.66 -5.97 -16.81
C SER A 319 16.97 -5.20 -15.67
N MET A 320 17.16 -5.61 -14.42
CA MET A 320 16.63 -4.90 -13.24
C MET A 320 17.21 -3.50 -13.11
N CYS A 321 18.52 -3.35 -13.19
CA CYS A 321 19.17 -2.03 -13.09
C CYS A 321 18.67 -1.09 -14.18
N LEU A 322 18.61 -1.56 -15.42
CA LEU A 322 18.13 -0.77 -16.57
C LEU A 322 16.64 -0.40 -16.39
N THR A 323 15.80 -1.34 -15.96
CA THR A 323 14.38 -1.06 -15.69
C THR A 323 14.21 0.00 -14.60
N LEU A 324 14.94 -0.13 -13.48
CA LEU A 324 14.86 0.85 -12.38
C LEU A 324 15.33 2.22 -12.82
N LEU A 325 16.49 2.32 -13.49
CA LEU A 325 17.03 3.58 -13.96
C LEU A 325 16.11 4.26 -14.99
N ALA A 326 15.64 3.49 -15.98
CA ALA A 326 14.73 4.00 -17.00
C ALA A 326 13.38 4.41 -16.40
N THR A 327 12.86 3.64 -15.42
CA THR A 327 11.63 3.98 -14.70
C THR A 327 11.79 5.29 -13.93
N ILE A 328 12.88 5.46 -13.19
CA ILE A 328 13.16 6.70 -12.43
C ILE A 328 13.28 7.90 -13.39
N ALA A 329 14.03 7.75 -14.49
CA ALA A 329 14.19 8.81 -15.48
C ALA A 329 12.87 9.21 -16.13
N TYR A 330 12.05 8.21 -16.53
CA TYR A 330 10.74 8.45 -17.13
C TYR A 330 9.75 9.07 -16.15
N LEU A 331 9.71 8.60 -14.89
CA LEU A 331 8.85 9.17 -13.86
C LEU A 331 9.21 10.63 -13.56
N ARG A 332 10.49 10.96 -13.54
CA ARG A 332 10.94 12.34 -13.40
C ARG A 332 10.47 13.21 -14.56
N PHE A 333 10.63 12.75 -15.79
CA PHE A 333 10.13 13.42 -16.98
C PHE A 333 8.61 13.62 -16.93
N LEU A 334 7.87 12.58 -16.58
CA LEU A 334 6.40 12.57 -16.48
C LEU A 334 5.90 13.51 -15.39
N ASP A 335 6.59 13.57 -14.26
CA ASP A 335 6.29 14.49 -13.17
C ASP A 335 6.50 15.95 -13.57
N GLU A 336 7.61 16.27 -14.21
CA GLU A 336 7.94 17.64 -14.63
C GLU A 336 6.98 18.16 -15.72
N HIS A 337 6.53 17.32 -16.65
CA HIS A 337 5.78 17.75 -17.84
C HIS A 337 4.26 17.53 -17.73
N LEU A 338 3.82 16.47 -17.06
CA LEU A 338 2.42 16.07 -17.03
C LEU A 338 1.80 16.21 -15.63
N LEU A 339 2.34 15.50 -14.64
CA LEU A 339 1.72 15.42 -13.31
C LEU A 339 1.71 16.77 -12.61
N SER A 340 2.73 17.61 -12.82
CA SER A 340 2.78 18.95 -12.28
C SER A 340 1.71 19.89 -12.84
N ARG A 341 1.09 19.56 -13.98
CA ARG A 341 0.06 20.37 -14.63
C ARG A 341 -1.36 19.99 -14.21
N ILE A 342 -1.56 18.82 -13.63
CA ILE A 342 -2.88 18.34 -13.22
C ILE A 342 -3.21 18.84 -11.81
N PRO A 343 -4.26 19.69 -11.63
CA PRO A 343 -4.57 20.30 -10.34
C PRO A 343 -4.87 19.30 -9.21
N SER A 344 -5.46 18.15 -9.55
CA SER A 344 -5.79 17.10 -8.58
C SER A 344 -4.57 16.44 -7.91
N PHE A 345 -3.38 16.55 -8.52
CA PHE A 345 -2.12 16.07 -7.96
C PHE A 345 -1.31 17.16 -7.26
N LYS A 346 -1.71 18.44 -7.41
CA LYS A 346 -0.98 19.60 -6.81
C LYS A 346 -1.33 19.88 -5.35
N ASP A 347 -2.55 19.57 -4.93
CA ASP A 347 -3.03 19.85 -3.56
C ASP A 347 -3.55 18.57 -2.90
N PRO A 348 -2.87 18.08 -1.86
CA PRO A 348 -3.37 16.96 -1.06
C PRO A 348 -4.59 17.34 -0.21
#